data_9a33acaea4cf98c5d4bcc777f7d04fa0
#
_entry.id   9a33acaea4cf98c5d4bcc777f7d04fa0
#
_cell.length_a   1.000
_cell.length_b   1.000
_cell.length_c   1.000
_cell.angle_alpha   90.00
_cell.angle_beta   90.00
_cell.angle_gamma   90.00
#
_symmetry.space_group_name_H-M   'P 1'
#
loop_
_entity.id
_entity.type
_entity.pdbx_description
1 polymer ?
#
loop_
_entity_poly.entity_id
_entity_poly.type
_entity_poly.pdbx_seq_one_letter_code
_entity_poly.pdbx_strand_id
1 'polypeptide(L)'
;MSTCFKYIILTILTTSLSFFVAQKTNNFCFIAKLKSVENFGQKLENSTIYIFKNGSLIDSVQSKSNKIKLRLSTGHIYKIEFTKKKYTSKHVIINSIEIPKNKSIKLKADISLFEAKSNWKVGFLKTQPVSIANYNFLKRKLEWNFDYNRSVVEKIIVATIKN
;
A
#
# COMPACT_ATOMS: atom_id res chain seq x y z
N MET A 1 37.56 66.96 26.25
CA MET A 1 37.31 65.73 27.02
C MET A 1 36.10 65.03 26.36
N SER A 2 36.39 64.01 25.57
CA SER A 2 35.39 63.28 24.78
C SER A 2 35.27 61.84 25.32
N THR A 3 34.18 61.53 25.95
CA THR A 3 33.87 60.18 26.46
C THR A 3 33.13 59.41 25.36
N CYS A 4 33.88 58.52 24.72
CA CYS A 4 33.32 57.55 23.75
C CYS A 4 32.49 56.53 24.50
N PHE A 5 31.15 56.60 24.33
CA PHE A 5 30.23 55.55 24.77
C PHE A 5 30.28 54.41 23.77
N LYS A 6 30.94 53.33 24.11
CA LYS A 6 30.91 52.08 23.39
C LYS A 6 29.60 51.37 23.68
N TYR A 7 28.67 51.40 22.73
CA TYR A 7 27.49 50.51 22.77
C TYR A 7 27.94 49.09 22.37
N ILE A 8 28.05 48.25 23.39
CA ILE A 8 28.15 46.81 23.13
C ILE A 8 26.75 46.31 22.82
N ILE A 9 26.47 46.13 21.53
CA ILE A 9 25.27 45.40 21.05
C ILE A 9 25.53 43.93 21.33
N LEU A 10 24.97 43.44 22.40
CA LEU A 10 24.94 42.00 22.72
C LEU A 10 23.87 41.37 21.80
N THR A 11 24.25 40.94 20.62
CA THR A 11 23.42 40.11 19.76
C THR A 11 23.25 38.74 20.38
N ILE A 12 22.13 38.57 21.10
CA ILE A 12 21.70 37.25 21.57
C ILE A 12 21.29 36.44 20.34
N LEU A 13 22.22 35.68 19.81
CA LEU A 13 21.97 34.67 18.76
C LEU A 13 21.18 33.53 19.41
N THR A 14 19.86 33.67 19.44
CA THR A 14 18.98 32.56 19.80
C THR A 14 19.03 31.50 18.71
N THR A 15 19.97 30.58 18.83
CA THR A 15 19.96 29.35 18.06
C THR A 15 18.74 28.55 18.52
N SER A 16 17.63 28.67 17.80
CA SER A 16 16.49 27.78 17.91
C SER A 16 16.97 26.39 17.51
N LEU A 17 17.40 25.61 18.48
CA LEU A 17 17.66 24.19 18.31
C LEU A 17 16.29 23.54 18.02
N SER A 18 15.94 23.45 16.74
CA SER A 18 14.81 22.65 16.31
C SER A 18 15.16 21.19 16.61
N PHE A 19 14.71 20.72 17.78
CA PHE A 19 14.71 19.30 18.08
C PHE A 19 13.82 18.61 17.06
N PHE A 20 14.40 18.16 15.96
CA PHE A 20 13.80 17.16 15.11
C PHE A 20 13.68 15.88 15.94
N VAL A 21 12.61 15.78 16.71
CA VAL A 21 12.18 14.50 17.27
C VAL A 21 11.86 13.62 16.06
N ALA A 22 12.80 12.76 15.70
CA ALA A 22 12.57 11.75 14.69
C ALA A 22 11.36 10.91 15.17
N GLN A 23 10.17 11.25 14.68
CA GLN A 23 8.98 10.48 14.99
C GLN A 23 9.24 9.06 14.51
N LYS A 24 9.37 8.14 15.47
CA LYS A 24 9.48 6.72 15.21
C LYS A 24 8.25 6.28 14.42
N THR A 25 8.38 6.28 13.10
CA THR A 25 7.27 5.89 12.22
C THR A 25 6.99 4.42 12.45
N ASN A 26 5.80 4.15 12.97
CA ASN A 26 5.34 2.78 13.11
C ASN A 26 5.04 2.23 11.73
N ASN A 27 5.70 1.16 11.36
CA ASN A 27 5.58 0.55 10.04
C ASN A 27 5.06 -0.87 10.15
N PHE A 28 4.28 -1.28 9.16
CA PHE A 28 3.96 -2.69 8.92
C PHE A 28 4.57 -3.15 7.59
N CYS A 29 4.73 -4.46 7.44
CA CYS A 29 5.30 -5.05 6.24
C CYS A 29 4.19 -5.73 5.43
N PHE A 30 3.94 -5.24 4.22
CA PHE A 30 3.07 -5.91 3.25
C PHE A 30 3.92 -6.71 2.27
N ILE A 31 3.58 -7.99 2.08
CA ILE A 31 4.28 -8.89 1.16
C ILE A 31 3.26 -9.48 0.19
N ALA A 32 3.41 -9.20 -1.09
CA ALA A 32 2.59 -9.78 -2.13
C ALA A 32 3.39 -10.72 -3.03
N LYS A 33 2.74 -11.79 -3.51
CA LYS A 33 3.24 -12.64 -4.58
C LYS A 33 2.29 -12.56 -5.76
N LEU A 34 2.83 -12.29 -6.94
CA LEU A 34 2.05 -12.19 -8.18
C LEU A 34 2.15 -13.47 -8.98
N LYS A 35 1.01 -13.93 -9.47
CA LYS A 35 0.88 -15.15 -10.28
C LYS A 35 -0.07 -14.91 -11.46
N SER A 36 0.09 -15.68 -12.55
CA SER A 36 -0.88 -15.77 -13.63
C SER A 36 -1.97 -16.78 -13.29
N VAL A 37 -3.20 -16.49 -13.66
CA VAL A 37 -4.30 -17.46 -13.58
C VAL A 37 -4.17 -18.49 -14.70
N GLU A 38 -3.93 -18.05 -15.94
CA GLU A 38 -3.93 -18.89 -17.15
C GLU A 38 -2.80 -19.92 -17.16
N ASN A 39 -1.65 -19.54 -16.61
CA ASN A 39 -0.45 -20.40 -16.60
C ASN A 39 -0.28 -21.11 -15.26
N PHE A 40 -1.35 -21.67 -14.69
CA PHE A 40 -1.33 -22.52 -13.48
C PHE A 40 -0.48 -21.95 -12.32
N GLY A 41 -0.60 -20.65 -12.09
CA GLY A 41 0.14 -20.00 -11.00
C GLY A 41 1.59 -19.65 -11.35
N GLN A 42 1.96 -19.59 -12.63
CA GLN A 42 3.26 -19.09 -13.06
C GLN A 42 3.55 -17.71 -12.43
N LYS A 43 4.77 -17.54 -12.00
CA LYS A 43 5.25 -16.29 -11.40
C LYS A 43 5.15 -15.14 -12.42
N LEU A 44 4.57 -14.02 -12.00
CA LEU A 44 4.52 -12.80 -12.80
C LEU A 44 5.60 -11.84 -12.36
N GLU A 45 6.60 -11.66 -13.21
CA GLU A 45 7.70 -10.71 -13.04
C GLU A 45 7.43 -9.42 -13.85
N ASN A 46 8.25 -8.40 -13.66
CA ASN A 46 8.15 -7.11 -14.38
C ASN A 46 6.74 -6.49 -14.31
N SER A 47 6.16 -6.50 -13.11
CA SER A 47 4.88 -5.88 -12.82
C SER A 47 5.09 -4.50 -12.20
N THR A 48 4.20 -3.55 -12.46
CA THR A 48 4.20 -2.24 -11.81
C THR A 48 3.19 -2.22 -10.68
N ILE A 49 3.60 -1.71 -9.54
CA ILE A 49 2.78 -1.59 -8.35
C ILE A 49 2.64 -0.12 -8.02
N TYR A 50 1.41 0.39 -8.03
CA TYR A 50 1.10 1.75 -7.60
C TYR A 50 0.63 1.74 -6.16
N ILE A 51 1.15 2.66 -5.35
CA ILE A 51 0.89 2.78 -3.93
C ILE A 51 0.18 4.10 -3.69
N PHE A 52 -1.09 4.01 -3.30
CA PHE A 52 -1.87 5.18 -2.89
C PHE A 52 -2.02 5.18 -1.37
N LYS A 53 -1.90 6.36 -0.79
CA LYS A 53 -2.09 6.60 0.64
C LYS A 53 -3.17 7.66 0.82
N ASN A 54 -4.25 7.32 1.53
CA ASN A 54 -5.40 8.20 1.73
C ASN A 54 -5.93 8.83 0.42
N GLY A 55 -5.97 8.03 -0.65
CA GLY A 55 -6.44 8.43 -1.98
C GLY A 55 -5.38 9.03 -2.90
N SER A 56 -4.24 9.50 -2.40
CA SER A 56 -3.18 10.12 -3.19
C SER A 56 -2.11 9.10 -3.58
N LEU A 57 -1.67 9.12 -4.84
CA LEU A 57 -0.52 8.32 -5.30
C LEU A 57 0.75 8.84 -4.62
N ILE A 58 1.45 7.98 -3.89
CA ILE A 58 2.68 8.33 -3.17
C ILE A 58 3.93 7.67 -3.74
N ASP A 59 3.78 6.54 -4.43
CA ASP A 59 4.93 5.81 -4.99
C ASP A 59 4.48 4.84 -6.09
N SER A 60 5.44 4.44 -6.94
CA SER A 60 5.28 3.35 -7.90
C SER A 60 6.55 2.52 -7.97
N VAL A 61 6.41 1.21 -7.88
CA VAL A 61 7.53 0.26 -7.86
C VAL A 61 7.41 -0.68 -9.05
N GLN A 62 8.44 -0.76 -9.86
CA GLN A 62 8.57 -1.80 -10.88
C GLN A 62 9.29 -3.02 -10.26
N SER A 63 8.56 -4.12 -10.10
CA SER A 63 9.11 -5.33 -9.51
C SER A 63 9.73 -6.23 -10.58
N LYS A 64 11.03 -6.49 -10.46
CA LYS A 64 11.74 -7.46 -11.32
C LYS A 64 11.41 -8.92 -10.98
N SER A 65 10.86 -9.17 -9.80
CA SER A 65 10.45 -10.51 -9.34
C SER A 65 8.96 -10.58 -9.10
N ASN A 66 8.41 -11.78 -8.93
CA ASN A 66 7.02 -11.97 -8.57
C ASN A 66 6.71 -11.65 -7.11
N LYS A 67 7.71 -11.40 -6.27
CA LYS A 67 7.56 -11.10 -4.84
C LYS A 67 7.88 -9.65 -4.58
N ILE A 68 6.93 -8.97 -3.95
CA ILE A 68 7.02 -7.56 -3.59
C ILE A 68 6.96 -7.45 -2.07
N LYS A 69 7.82 -6.62 -1.50
CA LYS A 69 7.84 -6.32 -0.08
C LYS A 69 7.79 -4.80 0.10
N LEU A 70 6.70 -4.29 0.66
CA LEU A 70 6.50 -2.89 0.96
C LEU A 70 6.55 -2.67 2.47
N ARG A 71 7.23 -1.61 2.88
CA ARG A 71 7.22 -1.12 4.26
C ARG A 71 6.35 0.13 4.30
N LEU A 72 5.20 0.04 4.94
CA LEU A 72 4.16 1.06 4.95
C LEU A 72 3.94 1.58 6.37
N SER A 73 3.76 2.89 6.54
CA SER A 73 3.45 3.49 7.84
C SER A 73 2.04 3.11 8.30
N THR A 74 1.84 2.96 9.60
CA THR A 74 0.50 2.74 10.18
C THR A 74 -0.30 4.04 10.26
N GLY A 75 -1.60 3.96 10.54
CA GLY A 75 -2.48 5.12 10.68
C GLY A 75 -3.08 5.64 9.38
N HIS A 76 -3.04 4.85 8.31
CA HIS A 76 -3.51 5.27 6.98
C HIS A 76 -4.29 4.17 6.27
N ILE A 77 -5.06 4.58 5.25
CA ILE A 77 -5.67 3.66 4.29
C ILE A 77 -4.80 3.63 3.04
N TYR A 78 -4.41 2.42 2.63
CA TYR A 78 -3.65 2.20 1.41
C TYR A 78 -4.49 1.49 0.35
N LYS A 79 -4.44 1.98 -0.91
CA LYS A 79 -4.79 1.22 -2.10
C LYS A 79 -3.48 0.78 -2.75
N ILE A 80 -3.28 -0.53 -2.90
CA ILE A 80 -2.14 -1.10 -3.60
C ILE A 80 -2.66 -1.72 -4.89
N GLU A 81 -2.27 -1.15 -6.02
CA GLU A 81 -2.71 -1.58 -7.34
C GLU A 81 -1.58 -2.32 -8.08
N PHE A 82 -1.90 -3.50 -8.58
CA PHE A 82 -0.99 -4.38 -9.32
C PHE A 82 -1.34 -4.35 -10.79
N THR A 83 -0.38 -3.97 -11.62
CA THR A 83 -0.55 -3.86 -13.07
C THR A 83 0.55 -4.62 -13.80
N LYS A 84 0.18 -5.20 -14.93
CA LYS A 84 1.12 -5.79 -15.87
C LYS A 84 0.56 -5.66 -17.28
N LYS A 85 1.43 -5.38 -18.26
CA LYS A 85 1.04 -5.30 -19.68
C LYS A 85 0.30 -6.57 -20.09
N LYS A 86 -0.82 -6.43 -20.77
CA LYS A 86 -1.75 -7.50 -21.21
C LYS A 86 -2.60 -8.15 -20.10
N TYR A 87 -2.41 -7.79 -18.83
CA TYR A 87 -3.19 -8.34 -17.72
C TYR A 87 -4.20 -7.33 -17.19
N THR A 88 -5.30 -7.84 -16.66
CA THR A 88 -6.29 -7.03 -15.94
C THR A 88 -5.70 -6.57 -14.62
N SER A 89 -5.67 -5.25 -14.41
CA SER A 89 -5.21 -4.67 -13.16
C SER A 89 -6.14 -5.02 -12.00
N LYS A 90 -5.56 -5.26 -10.83
CA LYS A 90 -6.29 -5.52 -9.59
C LYS A 90 -5.71 -4.68 -8.46
N HIS A 91 -6.54 -4.32 -7.50
CA HIS A 91 -6.06 -3.62 -6.33
C HIS A 91 -6.65 -4.20 -5.04
N VAL A 92 -5.94 -3.96 -3.94
CA VAL A 92 -6.38 -4.28 -2.58
C VAL A 92 -6.42 -3.00 -1.76
N ILE A 93 -7.27 -3.00 -0.73
CA ILE A 93 -7.31 -1.94 0.28
C ILE A 93 -6.75 -2.50 1.58
N ILE A 94 -5.89 -1.73 2.25
CA ILE A 94 -5.34 -2.04 3.57
C ILE A 94 -5.65 -0.88 4.50
N ASN A 95 -6.55 -1.08 5.44
CA ASN A 95 -6.83 -0.12 6.50
C ASN A 95 -5.89 -0.38 7.67
N SER A 96 -4.93 0.52 7.88
CA SER A 96 -3.94 0.44 8.94
C SER A 96 -4.16 1.47 10.06
N ILE A 97 -5.32 2.16 10.07
CA ILE A 97 -5.61 3.25 11.02
C ILE A 97 -5.52 2.74 12.47
N GLU A 98 -6.10 1.58 12.73
CA GLU A 98 -6.24 1.04 14.07
C GLU A 98 -5.05 0.19 14.54
N ILE A 99 -3.96 0.12 13.77
CA ILE A 99 -2.77 -0.61 14.20
C ILE A 99 -2.13 0.11 15.38
N PRO A 100 -1.96 -0.54 16.55
CA PRO A 100 -1.34 0.07 17.70
C PRO A 100 0.13 0.46 17.44
N LYS A 101 0.56 1.54 18.06
CA LYS A 101 1.97 1.96 18.05
C LYS A 101 2.86 0.84 18.59
N ASN A 102 4.08 0.73 18.07
CA ASN A 102 5.12 -0.23 18.50
C ASN A 102 4.86 -1.71 18.18
N LYS A 103 3.93 -2.02 17.25
CA LYS A 103 3.76 -3.39 16.77
C LYS A 103 4.40 -3.64 15.42
N SER A 104 5.16 -4.72 15.32
CA SER A 104 5.64 -5.25 14.04
C SER A 104 4.58 -6.18 13.45
N ILE A 105 3.90 -5.73 12.40
CA ILE A 105 2.84 -6.49 11.74
C ILE A 105 3.29 -6.86 10.34
N LYS A 106 2.96 -8.08 9.92
CA LYS A 106 3.15 -8.55 8.54
C LYS A 106 1.80 -8.95 7.96
N LEU A 107 1.50 -8.45 6.75
CA LEU A 107 0.36 -8.88 5.95
C LEU A 107 0.89 -9.55 4.69
N LYS A 108 0.35 -10.72 4.34
CA LYS A 108 0.72 -11.45 3.12
C LYS A 108 -0.47 -11.56 2.19
N ALA A 109 -0.22 -11.51 0.87
CA ALA A 109 -1.22 -11.74 -0.16
C ALA A 109 -0.62 -12.54 -1.33
N ASP A 110 -1.42 -13.43 -1.91
CA ASP A 110 -1.18 -14.00 -3.22
C ASP A 110 -2.16 -13.33 -4.19
N ILE A 111 -1.62 -12.59 -5.16
CA ILE A 111 -2.39 -11.82 -6.14
C ILE A 111 -2.31 -12.53 -7.49
N SER A 112 -3.42 -13.08 -7.94
CA SER A 112 -3.51 -13.71 -9.25
C SER A 112 -4.08 -12.72 -10.26
N LEU A 113 -3.29 -12.37 -11.28
CA LEU A 113 -3.73 -11.58 -12.41
C LEU A 113 -4.13 -12.52 -13.54
N PHE A 114 -5.07 -12.10 -14.39
CA PHE A 114 -5.50 -12.81 -15.61
C PHE A 114 -5.34 -11.91 -16.83
N GLU A 115 -5.15 -12.50 -17.99
CA GLU A 115 -5.02 -11.76 -19.24
C GLU A 115 -6.31 -11.00 -19.55
N ALA A 116 -6.16 -9.77 -20.04
CA ALA A 116 -7.28 -8.94 -20.41
C ALA A 116 -7.88 -9.47 -21.73
N LYS A 117 -9.11 -9.99 -21.66
CA LYS A 117 -9.89 -10.41 -22.84
C LYS A 117 -11.00 -9.40 -23.09
N SER A 118 -11.19 -9.04 -24.36
CA SER A 118 -12.14 -7.98 -24.76
C SER A 118 -13.60 -8.32 -24.45
N ASN A 119 -13.93 -9.61 -24.45
CA ASN A 119 -15.28 -10.10 -24.17
C ASN A 119 -15.60 -10.22 -22.66
N TRP A 120 -14.62 -10.07 -21.74
CA TRP A 120 -14.85 -10.20 -20.31
C TRP A 120 -15.34 -8.89 -19.68
N LYS A 121 -16.46 -8.96 -18.95
CA LYS A 121 -17.09 -7.81 -18.29
C LYS A 121 -16.48 -7.51 -16.92
N VAL A 122 -15.16 -7.44 -16.85
CA VAL A 122 -14.39 -7.25 -15.60
C VAL A 122 -14.03 -5.78 -15.29
N GLY A 123 -14.64 -4.83 -15.98
CA GLY A 123 -14.38 -3.39 -15.81
C GLY A 123 -14.57 -2.88 -14.39
N PHE A 124 -15.42 -3.53 -13.57
CA PHE A 124 -15.63 -3.19 -12.18
C PHE A 124 -14.35 -3.31 -11.31
N LEU A 125 -13.35 -4.09 -11.74
CA LEU A 125 -12.07 -4.22 -11.02
C LEU A 125 -11.23 -2.93 -11.02
N LYS A 126 -11.59 -1.94 -11.85
CA LYS A 126 -10.96 -0.61 -11.81
C LYS A 126 -11.33 0.15 -10.53
N THR A 127 -12.56 -0.04 -10.04
CA THR A 127 -13.10 0.67 -8.86
C THR A 127 -13.27 -0.23 -7.65
N GLN A 128 -13.56 -1.51 -7.85
CA GLN A 128 -13.80 -2.47 -6.78
C GLN A 128 -12.51 -3.20 -6.40
N PRO A 129 -12.03 -3.11 -5.14
CA PRO A 129 -10.86 -3.87 -4.69
C PRO A 129 -11.16 -5.36 -4.67
N VAL A 130 -10.15 -6.19 -4.94
CA VAL A 130 -10.31 -7.65 -4.87
C VAL A 130 -10.26 -8.18 -3.45
N SER A 131 -9.71 -7.41 -2.52
CA SER A 131 -9.70 -7.75 -1.10
C SER A 131 -9.50 -6.51 -0.24
N ILE A 132 -10.00 -6.56 0.99
CA ILE A 132 -9.86 -5.51 2.00
C ILE A 132 -9.27 -6.14 3.25
N ALA A 133 -8.23 -5.51 3.82
CA ALA A 133 -7.64 -5.90 5.09
C ALA A 133 -7.91 -4.85 6.16
N ASN A 134 -8.31 -5.30 7.34
CA ASN A 134 -8.53 -4.48 8.53
C ASN A 134 -7.74 -5.03 9.72
N TYR A 135 -7.48 -4.19 10.71
CA TYR A 135 -6.88 -4.64 11.95
C TYR A 135 -7.91 -5.36 12.82
N ASN A 136 -7.60 -6.58 13.23
CA ASN A 136 -8.42 -7.34 14.16
C ASN A 136 -7.82 -7.20 15.56
N PHE A 137 -8.56 -6.54 16.47
CA PHE A 137 -8.13 -6.29 17.84
C PHE A 137 -8.01 -7.58 18.67
N LEU A 138 -8.92 -8.51 18.49
CA LEU A 138 -8.94 -9.77 19.23
C LEU A 138 -7.70 -10.63 18.89
N LYS A 139 -7.42 -10.73 17.60
CA LYS A 139 -6.28 -11.52 17.08
C LYS A 139 -4.98 -10.69 17.00
N ARG A 140 -5.06 -9.39 17.25
CA ARG A 140 -3.94 -8.44 17.23
C ARG A 140 -3.11 -8.48 15.93
N LYS A 141 -3.77 -8.60 14.76
CA LYS A 141 -3.14 -8.68 13.44
C LYS A 141 -3.99 -8.01 12.37
N LEU A 142 -3.38 -7.70 11.23
CA LEU A 142 -4.11 -7.39 9.99
C LEU A 142 -4.66 -8.68 9.40
N GLU A 143 -5.94 -8.68 9.05
CA GLU A 143 -6.62 -9.81 8.42
C GLU A 143 -7.36 -9.36 7.17
N TRP A 144 -7.38 -10.25 6.17
CA TRP A 144 -8.22 -10.10 4.99
C TRP A 144 -9.68 -10.41 5.32
N ASN A 145 -10.59 -9.63 4.76
CA ASN A 145 -12.02 -9.96 4.79
C ASN A 145 -12.29 -11.06 3.74
N PHE A 146 -12.34 -12.30 4.20
CA PHE A 146 -12.50 -13.46 3.31
C PHE A 146 -13.88 -13.51 2.63
N ASP A 147 -14.95 -13.07 3.30
CA ASP A 147 -16.30 -13.08 2.72
C ASP A 147 -16.39 -12.04 1.60
N TYR A 148 -15.83 -10.85 1.81
CA TYR A 148 -15.69 -9.86 0.75
C TYR A 148 -14.86 -10.40 -0.43
N ASN A 149 -13.72 -10.99 -0.16
CA ASN A 149 -12.86 -11.56 -1.21
C ASN A 149 -13.60 -12.64 -2.01
N ARG A 150 -14.31 -13.55 -1.32
CA ARG A 150 -15.11 -14.61 -1.96
C ARG A 150 -16.16 -14.00 -2.91
N SER A 151 -16.92 -13.02 -2.46
CA SER A 151 -17.95 -12.37 -3.29
C SER A 151 -17.39 -11.73 -4.55
N VAL A 152 -16.19 -11.11 -4.46
CA VAL A 152 -15.52 -10.51 -5.63
C VAL A 152 -15.00 -11.61 -6.57
N VAL A 153 -14.46 -12.71 -6.05
CA VAL A 153 -14.00 -13.84 -6.88
C VAL A 153 -15.18 -14.46 -7.64
N GLU A 154 -16.31 -14.69 -6.98
CA GLU A 154 -17.54 -15.19 -7.64
C GLU A 154 -18.00 -14.24 -8.74
N LYS A 155 -17.99 -12.93 -8.51
CA LYS A 155 -18.31 -11.92 -9.52
C LYS A 155 -17.36 -11.97 -10.72
N ILE A 156 -16.06 -12.18 -10.48
CA ILE A 156 -15.06 -12.35 -11.55
C ILE A 156 -15.41 -13.60 -12.38
N ILE A 157 -15.65 -14.73 -11.71
CA ILE A 157 -15.99 -15.99 -12.38
C ILE A 157 -17.22 -15.80 -13.30
N VAL A 158 -18.30 -15.22 -12.77
CA VAL A 158 -19.51 -14.95 -13.54
C VAL A 158 -19.23 -14.04 -14.75
N ALA A 159 -18.40 -13.00 -14.58
CA ALA A 159 -18.04 -12.06 -15.64
C ALA A 159 -17.12 -12.67 -16.72
N THR A 160 -16.48 -13.80 -16.44
CA THR A 160 -15.58 -14.49 -17.39
C THR A 160 -16.25 -15.69 -18.10
N ILE A 161 -17.31 -16.27 -17.52
CA ILE A 161 -17.99 -17.45 -18.07
C ILE A 161 -19.20 -17.07 -18.95
N LYS A 162 -19.90 -15.97 -18.63
CA LYS A 162 -21.14 -15.53 -19.32
C LYS A 162 -20.91 -14.86 -20.67
N ASN A 163 -19.94 -15.33 -21.47
CA ASN A 163 -19.73 -14.80 -22.82
C ASN A 163 -19.52 -15.93 -23.83
#